data_5cb8f10cace55667108fdc6b29089b58
#
_entry.id   5cb8f10cace55667108fdc6b29089b58
#
_cell.length_a   1.000
_cell.length_b   1.000
_cell.length_c   1.000
_cell.angle_alpha   90.00
_cell.angle_beta   90.00
_cell.angle_gamma   90.00
#
_symmetry.space_group_name_H-M   'P 1'
#
loop_
_entity.id
_entity.type
_entity.pdbx_description
1 polymer ?
#
loop_
_entity_poly.entity_id
_entity_poly.type
_entity_poly.pdbx_seq_one_letter_code
_entity_poly.pdbx_strand_id
1 'polypeptide(L)'
;MLRVGRTTEQQLLLGEWACLGVLYPTPTHGFAIAARLKPGGDVGRVWSLSRALTYRSLEQLAVRGFIQAVGEEPGIAGGNRTILAATRTGRAQLRKWLAAPVVHQRDLRSELLLKLIIADICNIDIDEMLELQRAGVAVMSEALTAQIEADPSDVVTLWRNESSNAALRFLDRLPRPHA
;
A
#
# COMPACT_ATOMS: atom_id res chain seq x y z
N MET A 1 31.00 22.80 13.32
CA MET A 1 29.87 22.78 12.38
C MET A 1 29.28 21.37 12.39
N LEU A 2 28.32 21.13 13.29
CA LEU A 2 27.71 19.82 13.55
C LEU A 2 26.71 19.51 12.43
N ARG A 3 26.96 18.47 11.64
CA ARG A 3 25.98 17.86 10.73
C ARG A 3 24.87 17.24 11.58
N VAL A 4 23.72 17.89 11.63
CA VAL A 4 22.48 17.30 12.12
C VAL A 4 22.15 16.16 11.15
N GLY A 5 22.38 14.92 11.60
CA GLY A 5 21.95 13.73 10.89
C GLY A 5 20.43 13.77 10.76
N ARG A 6 19.89 14.00 9.54
CA ARG A 6 18.52 13.64 9.22
C ARG A 6 18.41 12.15 9.48
N THR A 7 17.73 11.78 10.55
CA THR A 7 17.20 10.42 10.70
C THR A 7 16.28 10.21 9.52
N THR A 8 16.73 9.45 8.53
CA THR A 8 15.90 9.01 7.41
C THR A 8 14.81 8.17 8.07
N GLU A 9 13.62 8.71 8.21
CA GLU A 9 12.43 7.96 8.61
C GLU A 9 12.34 6.81 7.60
N GLN A 10 12.73 5.62 8.03
CA GLN A 10 12.86 4.46 7.15
C GLN A 10 11.46 4.09 6.69
N GLN A 11 11.15 4.38 5.43
CA GLN A 11 9.85 4.15 4.81
C GLN A 11 9.45 2.68 4.98
N LEU A 12 8.19 2.42 5.34
CA LEU A 12 7.65 1.07 5.42
C LEU A 12 7.64 0.40 4.04
N LEU A 13 7.94 -0.89 4.02
CA LEU A 13 7.80 -1.72 2.82
C LEU A 13 6.31 -1.98 2.51
N LEU A 14 5.98 -2.30 1.27
CA LEU A 14 4.60 -2.61 0.88
C LEU A 14 4.00 -3.76 1.70
N GLY A 15 4.81 -4.77 2.06
CA GLY A 15 4.37 -5.86 2.93
C GLY A 15 4.02 -5.40 4.34
N GLU A 16 4.75 -4.42 4.88
CA GLU A 16 4.47 -3.83 6.19
C GLU A 16 3.17 -3.00 6.15
N TRP A 17 2.96 -2.21 5.07
CA TRP A 17 1.69 -1.49 4.85
C TRP A 17 0.51 -2.44 4.73
N ALA A 18 0.67 -3.54 4.00
CA ALA A 18 -0.36 -4.57 3.85
C ALA A 18 -0.74 -5.21 5.20
N CYS A 19 0.25 -5.59 6.03
CA CYS A 19 0.03 -6.12 7.37
C CYS A 19 -0.68 -5.10 8.27
N LEU A 20 -0.24 -3.84 8.26
CA LEU A 20 -0.82 -2.78 9.07
C LEU A 20 -2.27 -2.47 8.66
N GLY A 21 -2.55 -2.47 7.35
CA GLY A 21 -3.90 -2.29 6.80
C GLY A 21 -4.87 -3.38 7.24
N VAL A 22 -4.42 -4.64 7.24
CA VAL A 22 -5.24 -5.77 7.73
C VAL A 22 -5.54 -5.65 9.23
N LEU A 23 -4.61 -5.13 10.03
CA LEU A 23 -4.77 -4.92 11.47
C LEU A 23 -5.54 -3.66 11.84
N TYR A 24 -5.74 -2.74 10.89
CA TYR A 24 -6.35 -1.44 11.18
C TYR A 24 -7.80 -1.55 11.70
N PRO A 25 -8.72 -2.31 11.05
CA PRO A 25 -10.11 -2.36 11.51
C PRO A 25 -10.29 -3.17 12.80
N THR A 26 -9.60 -4.30 12.93
CA THR A 26 -9.86 -5.26 14.02
C THR A 26 -8.59 -5.97 14.45
N PRO A 27 -8.35 -6.13 15.76
CA PRO A 27 -7.27 -6.96 16.26
C PRO A 27 -7.39 -8.40 15.77
N THR A 28 -6.26 -9.01 15.40
CA THR A 28 -6.23 -10.41 14.96
C THR A 28 -4.83 -11.02 15.14
N HIS A 29 -4.69 -12.32 14.92
CA HIS A 29 -3.42 -13.03 15.06
C HIS A 29 -2.67 -13.16 13.73
N GLY A 30 -1.35 -13.35 13.79
CA GLY A 30 -0.47 -13.39 12.61
C GLY A 30 -0.85 -14.44 11.54
N PHE A 31 -1.45 -15.57 11.94
CA PHE A 31 -1.92 -16.59 11.00
C PHE A 31 -3.08 -16.08 10.12
N ALA A 32 -4.05 -15.36 10.70
CA ALA A 32 -5.15 -14.77 9.95
C ALA A 32 -4.65 -13.70 8.97
N ILE A 33 -3.66 -12.89 9.38
CA ILE A 33 -3.02 -11.92 8.49
C ILE A 33 -2.33 -12.63 7.33
N ALA A 34 -1.54 -13.66 7.60
CA ALA A 34 -0.86 -14.44 6.57
C ALA A 34 -1.85 -15.12 5.59
N ALA A 35 -3.03 -15.53 6.06
CA ALA A 35 -4.08 -16.11 5.20
C ALA A 35 -4.65 -15.10 4.21
N ARG A 36 -4.76 -13.82 4.58
CA ARG A 36 -5.21 -12.73 3.69
C ARG A 36 -4.13 -12.29 2.70
N LEU A 37 -2.85 -12.44 3.08
CA LEU A 37 -1.69 -12.01 2.27
C LEU A 37 -1.10 -13.13 1.40
N LYS A 38 -1.55 -14.38 1.52
CA LYS A 38 -1.11 -15.46 0.63
C LYS A 38 -1.59 -15.21 -0.82
N PRO A 39 -0.95 -15.83 -1.85
CA PRO A 39 -1.47 -15.81 -3.21
C PRO A 39 -2.94 -16.21 -3.25
N GLY A 40 -3.79 -15.42 -3.92
CA GLY A 40 -5.24 -15.65 -3.97
C GLY A 40 -6.03 -15.16 -2.74
N GLY A 41 -5.37 -14.65 -1.69
CA GLY A 41 -6.04 -13.92 -0.61
C GLY A 41 -6.59 -12.57 -1.10
N ASP A 42 -7.49 -11.97 -0.34
CA ASP A 42 -8.13 -10.69 -0.71
C ASP A 42 -7.14 -9.54 -0.89
N VAL A 43 -6.10 -9.47 -0.05
CA VAL A 43 -4.97 -8.53 -0.20
C VAL A 43 -3.85 -9.15 -1.04
N GLY A 44 -3.60 -10.45 -0.87
CA GLY A 44 -2.51 -11.18 -1.52
C GLY A 44 -2.65 -11.25 -3.05
N ARG A 45 -3.84 -11.01 -3.62
CA ARG A 45 -4.05 -10.89 -5.08
C ARG A 45 -3.35 -9.67 -5.69
N VAL A 46 -3.02 -8.65 -4.88
CA VAL A 46 -2.25 -7.48 -5.30
C VAL A 46 -0.81 -7.56 -4.82
N TRP A 47 -0.62 -7.87 -3.54
CA TRP A 47 0.69 -7.96 -2.91
C TRP A 47 0.77 -9.19 -2.01
N SER A 48 1.26 -10.28 -2.56
CA SER A 48 1.36 -11.54 -1.83
C SER A 48 2.64 -11.61 -0.98
N LEU A 49 2.50 -12.16 0.21
CA LEU A 49 3.60 -12.48 1.11
C LEU A 49 3.60 -13.96 1.47
N SER A 50 4.79 -14.53 1.56
CA SER A 50 4.94 -15.82 2.26
C SER A 50 4.66 -15.64 3.75
N ARG A 51 4.35 -16.74 4.43
CA ARG A 51 4.14 -16.73 5.89
C ARG A 51 5.34 -16.13 6.63
N ALA A 52 6.55 -16.51 6.25
CA ALA A 52 7.78 -15.99 6.86
C ALA A 52 7.92 -14.47 6.69
N LEU A 53 7.66 -13.95 5.50
CA LEU A 53 7.70 -12.52 5.23
C LEU A 53 6.60 -11.76 5.97
N THR A 54 5.41 -12.34 6.13
CA THR A 54 4.33 -11.75 6.94
C THR A 54 4.78 -11.57 8.39
N TYR A 55 5.33 -12.62 9.02
CA TYR A 55 5.80 -12.53 10.40
C TYR A 55 6.96 -11.53 10.56
N ARG A 56 7.91 -11.51 9.61
CA ARG A 56 8.98 -10.50 9.61
C ARG A 56 8.42 -9.07 9.52
N SER A 57 7.42 -8.84 8.68
CA SER A 57 6.76 -7.53 8.58
C SER A 57 6.08 -7.14 9.90
N LEU A 58 5.41 -8.09 10.56
CA LEU A 58 4.79 -7.85 11.87
C LEU A 58 5.83 -7.52 12.96
N GLU A 59 6.96 -8.21 12.98
CA GLU A 59 8.08 -7.91 13.90
C GLU A 59 8.61 -6.49 13.67
N GLN A 60 8.82 -6.08 12.42
CA GLN A 60 9.27 -4.73 12.10
C GLN A 60 8.25 -3.66 12.51
N LEU A 61 6.96 -3.91 12.31
CA LEU A 61 5.89 -3.01 12.75
C LEU A 61 5.85 -2.89 14.28
N ALA A 62 6.05 -3.99 15.00
CA ALA A 62 6.10 -4.01 16.46
C ALA A 62 7.32 -3.23 16.99
N VAL A 63 8.50 -3.46 16.43
CA VAL A 63 9.73 -2.71 16.78
C VAL A 63 9.55 -1.19 16.60
N ARG A 64 8.82 -0.78 15.57
CA ARG A 64 8.50 0.64 15.31
C ARG A 64 7.32 1.18 16.15
N GLY A 65 6.70 0.35 16.96
CA GLY A 65 5.55 0.73 17.79
C GLY A 65 4.26 1.01 17.00
N PHE A 66 4.13 0.47 15.78
CA PHE A 66 2.93 0.65 14.94
C PHE A 66 1.87 -0.41 15.22
N ILE A 67 2.26 -1.55 15.79
CA ILE A 67 1.37 -2.58 16.30
C ILE A 67 1.81 -3.01 17.69
N GLN A 68 0.89 -3.65 18.44
CA GLN A 68 1.15 -4.18 19.78
C GLN A 68 0.34 -5.44 20.01
N ALA A 69 0.83 -6.29 20.92
CA ALA A 69 0.06 -7.40 21.46
C ALA A 69 -1.02 -6.86 22.43
N VAL A 70 -2.25 -7.34 22.27
CA VAL A 70 -3.40 -6.90 23.09
C VAL A 70 -4.08 -8.08 23.82
N GLY A 71 -3.64 -9.31 23.56
CA GLY A 71 -4.17 -10.49 24.21
C GLY A 71 -3.64 -11.78 23.60
N GLU A 72 -4.18 -12.87 24.06
CA GLU A 72 -3.91 -14.21 23.55
C GLU A 72 -5.24 -14.97 23.37
N GLU A 73 -5.28 -15.89 22.42
CA GLU A 73 -6.39 -16.83 22.23
C GLU A 73 -5.86 -18.26 22.09
N PRO A 74 -6.64 -19.29 22.48
CA PRO A 74 -6.27 -20.68 22.26
C PRO A 74 -6.14 -21.00 20.77
N GLY A 75 -5.04 -21.64 20.37
CA GLY A 75 -4.85 -22.14 19.02
C GLY A 75 -5.52 -23.49 18.79
N ILE A 76 -6.00 -23.78 17.58
CA ILE A 76 -6.69 -25.04 17.23
C ILE A 76 -5.78 -26.26 17.39
N ALA A 77 -4.47 -26.11 17.19
CA ALA A 77 -3.48 -27.19 17.25
C ALA A 77 -2.69 -27.23 18.58
N GLY A 78 -3.18 -26.57 19.63
CA GLY A 78 -2.46 -26.35 20.90
C GLY A 78 -1.55 -25.13 20.86
N GLY A 79 -1.28 -24.55 22.04
CA GLY A 79 -0.55 -23.29 22.19
C GLY A 79 -1.43 -22.05 21.97
N ASN A 80 -1.00 -20.94 22.58
CA ASN A 80 -1.70 -19.67 22.48
C ASN A 80 -1.26 -18.89 21.23
N ARG A 81 -2.18 -18.12 20.66
CA ARG A 81 -1.94 -17.19 19.56
C ARG A 81 -1.99 -15.78 20.11
N THR A 82 -0.94 -15.01 19.86
CA THR A 82 -0.91 -13.59 20.23
C THR A 82 -1.83 -12.80 19.30
N ILE A 83 -2.76 -12.06 19.90
CA ILE A 83 -3.62 -11.10 19.20
C ILE A 83 -2.89 -9.78 19.10
N LEU A 84 -2.76 -9.28 17.88
CA LEU A 84 -2.10 -8.03 17.52
C LEU A 84 -3.13 -6.97 17.15
N ALA A 85 -2.84 -5.71 17.48
CA ALA A 85 -3.65 -4.56 17.09
C ALA A 85 -2.77 -3.41 16.58
N ALA A 86 -3.30 -2.63 15.66
CA ALA A 86 -2.67 -1.38 15.24
C ALA A 86 -2.73 -0.36 16.38
N THR A 87 -1.60 0.26 16.73
CA THR A 87 -1.52 1.35 17.70
C THR A 87 -2.10 2.65 17.14
N ARG A 88 -2.31 3.65 17.99
CA ARG A 88 -2.69 5.00 17.54
C ARG A 88 -1.70 5.58 16.53
N THR A 89 -0.40 5.40 16.77
CA THR A 89 0.66 5.84 15.85
C THR A 89 0.62 5.07 14.54
N GLY A 90 0.48 3.73 14.57
CA GLY A 90 0.34 2.92 13.38
C GLY A 90 -0.87 3.32 12.52
N ARG A 91 -2.02 3.57 13.16
CA ARG A 91 -3.23 4.06 12.46
C ARG A 91 -3.01 5.42 11.82
N ALA A 92 -2.31 6.34 12.48
CA ALA A 92 -1.99 7.65 11.92
C ALA A 92 -1.04 7.55 10.72
N GLN A 93 -0.03 6.69 10.80
CA GLN A 93 0.90 6.44 9.70
C GLN A 93 0.20 5.82 8.49
N LEU A 94 -0.71 4.85 8.69
CA LEU A 94 -1.47 4.25 7.60
C LEU A 94 -2.33 5.31 6.87
N ARG A 95 -3.04 6.15 7.62
CA ARG A 95 -3.83 7.24 7.01
C ARG A 95 -2.97 8.21 6.20
N LYS A 96 -1.82 8.60 6.74
CA LYS A 96 -0.87 9.46 6.02
C LYS A 96 -0.38 8.82 4.73
N TRP A 97 -0.07 7.52 4.74
CA TRP A 97 0.34 6.79 3.55
C TRP A 97 -0.79 6.69 2.52
N LEU A 98 -2.02 6.39 2.96
CA LEU A 98 -3.18 6.31 2.07
C LEU A 98 -3.50 7.65 1.41
N ALA A 99 -3.29 8.77 2.11
CA ALA A 99 -3.55 10.12 1.59
C ALA A 99 -2.50 10.63 0.59
N ALA A 100 -1.33 9.98 0.48
CA ALA A 100 -0.29 10.40 -0.44
C ALA A 100 -0.42 9.70 -1.81
N PRO A 101 -0.38 10.42 -2.95
CA PRO A 101 -0.37 9.79 -4.26
C PRO A 101 0.93 9.02 -4.50
N VAL A 102 0.86 8.03 -5.39
CA VAL A 102 2.02 7.23 -5.82
C VAL A 102 2.84 8.03 -6.82
N VAL A 103 4.14 8.18 -6.54
CA VAL A 103 5.03 9.05 -7.31
C VAL A 103 5.50 8.39 -8.61
N HIS A 104 5.84 7.10 -8.55
CA HIS A 104 6.46 6.43 -9.69
C HIS A 104 5.45 5.56 -10.44
N GLN A 105 5.43 5.72 -11.76
CA GLN A 105 4.55 4.94 -12.66
C GLN A 105 4.67 3.42 -12.45
N ARG A 106 5.89 2.91 -12.25
CA ARG A 106 6.13 1.48 -12.02
C ARG A 106 5.40 0.92 -10.78
N ASP A 107 5.09 1.79 -9.82
CA ASP A 107 4.51 1.42 -8.54
C ASP A 107 2.96 1.50 -8.56
N LEU A 108 2.35 2.04 -9.63
CA LEU A 108 0.89 2.15 -9.76
C LEU A 108 0.21 0.78 -9.70
N ARG A 109 0.77 -0.25 -10.33
CA ARG A 109 0.19 -1.60 -10.32
C ARG A 109 0.32 -2.33 -8.97
N SER A 110 1.16 -1.86 -8.07
CA SER A 110 1.39 -2.47 -6.76
C SER A 110 0.93 -1.55 -5.63
N GLU A 111 1.55 -0.39 -5.48
CA GLU A 111 1.25 0.51 -4.37
C GLU A 111 -0.15 1.13 -4.48
N LEU A 112 -0.53 1.66 -5.66
CA LEU A 112 -1.87 2.24 -5.82
C LEU A 112 -2.97 1.20 -5.63
N LEU A 113 -2.84 0.00 -6.22
CA LEU A 113 -3.84 -1.06 -6.04
C LEU A 113 -3.90 -1.53 -4.58
N LEU A 114 -2.76 -1.58 -3.88
CA LEU A 114 -2.74 -1.90 -2.45
C LEU A 114 -3.45 -0.83 -1.62
N LYS A 115 -3.22 0.46 -1.91
CA LYS A 115 -3.92 1.58 -1.25
C LYS A 115 -5.44 1.47 -1.43
N LEU A 116 -5.92 1.20 -2.64
CA LEU A 116 -7.35 1.02 -2.92
C LEU A 116 -7.96 -0.10 -2.07
N ILE A 117 -7.32 -1.28 -2.04
CA ILE A 117 -7.82 -2.42 -1.26
C ILE A 117 -7.78 -2.13 0.25
N ILE A 118 -6.71 -1.52 0.74
CA ILE A 118 -6.57 -1.21 2.18
C ILE A 118 -7.54 -0.11 2.58
N ALA A 119 -7.76 0.91 1.76
CA ALA A 119 -8.73 1.96 2.02
C ALA A 119 -10.15 1.39 2.16
N ASP A 120 -10.54 0.48 1.25
CA ASP A 120 -11.83 -0.24 1.30
C ASP A 120 -11.95 -1.07 2.59
N ILE A 121 -10.96 -1.92 2.90
CA ILE A 121 -10.93 -2.73 4.13
C ILE A 121 -11.03 -1.87 5.40
N CYS A 122 -10.39 -0.70 5.41
CA CYS A 122 -10.34 0.20 6.56
C CYS A 122 -11.50 1.19 6.61
N ASN A 123 -12.36 1.22 5.59
CA ASN A 123 -13.40 2.23 5.38
C ASN A 123 -12.85 3.67 5.53
N ILE A 124 -11.74 3.93 4.81
CA ILE A 124 -11.05 5.23 4.77
C ILE A 124 -11.30 5.86 3.41
N ASP A 125 -11.83 7.08 3.40
CA ASP A 125 -11.96 7.90 2.21
C ASP A 125 -10.58 8.32 1.68
N ILE A 126 -10.35 8.14 0.36
CA ILE A 126 -9.13 8.51 -0.35
C ILE A 126 -9.41 9.31 -1.64
N ASP A 127 -10.58 9.93 -1.77
CA ASP A 127 -11.00 10.63 -2.98
C ASP A 127 -10.03 11.76 -3.34
N GLU A 128 -9.60 12.56 -2.37
CA GLU A 128 -8.60 13.61 -2.58
C GLU A 128 -7.27 13.03 -3.12
N MET A 129 -6.83 11.90 -2.57
CA MET A 129 -5.64 11.21 -3.07
C MET A 129 -5.83 10.74 -4.52
N LEU A 130 -7.00 10.22 -4.87
CA LEU A 130 -7.30 9.77 -6.24
C LEU A 130 -7.34 10.92 -7.24
N GLU A 131 -7.87 12.07 -6.87
CA GLU A 131 -7.84 13.27 -7.72
C GLU A 131 -6.39 13.76 -7.95
N LEU A 132 -5.56 13.81 -6.90
CA LEU A 132 -4.15 14.13 -7.01
C LEU A 132 -3.38 13.09 -7.86
N GLN A 133 -3.71 11.81 -7.69
CA GLN A 133 -3.11 10.73 -8.48
C GLN A 133 -3.45 10.87 -9.96
N ARG A 134 -4.70 11.15 -10.29
CA ARG A 134 -5.16 11.39 -11.67
C ARG A 134 -4.43 12.56 -12.30
N ALA A 135 -4.37 13.69 -11.60
CA ALA A 135 -3.68 14.89 -12.09
C ALA A 135 -2.19 14.60 -12.36
N GLY A 136 -1.52 13.90 -11.44
CA GLY A 136 -0.11 13.54 -11.62
C GLY A 136 0.13 12.60 -12.80
N VAL A 137 -0.74 11.60 -13.02
CA VAL A 137 -0.62 10.68 -14.16
C VAL A 137 -0.94 11.39 -15.47
N ALA A 138 -1.89 12.35 -15.50
CA ALA A 138 -2.21 13.14 -16.67
C ALA A 138 -1.01 13.97 -17.15
N VAL A 139 -0.37 14.71 -16.24
CA VAL A 139 0.84 15.48 -16.53
C VAL A 139 1.97 14.59 -17.06
N MET A 140 2.13 13.41 -16.47
CA MET A 140 3.14 12.44 -16.92
C MET A 140 2.81 11.93 -18.33
N SER A 141 1.55 11.61 -18.64
CA SER A 141 1.12 11.14 -19.96
C SER A 141 1.34 12.19 -21.04
N GLU A 142 1.00 13.45 -20.78
CA GLU A 142 1.25 14.56 -21.70
C GLU A 142 2.73 14.72 -22.02
N ALA A 143 3.59 14.70 -21.00
CA ALA A 143 5.04 14.80 -21.18
C ALA A 143 5.61 13.62 -21.99
N LEU A 144 5.12 12.41 -21.79
CA LEU A 144 5.53 11.22 -22.55
C LEU A 144 5.04 11.29 -24.00
N THR A 145 3.84 11.81 -24.25
CA THR A 145 3.31 12.00 -25.61
C THR A 145 4.22 12.96 -26.41
N ALA A 146 4.61 14.09 -25.82
CA ALA A 146 5.53 15.02 -26.46
C ALA A 146 6.91 14.40 -26.75
N GLN A 147 7.40 13.50 -25.88
CA GLN A 147 8.66 12.77 -26.12
C GLN A 147 8.53 11.78 -27.29
N ILE A 148 7.40 11.08 -27.43
CA ILE A 148 7.15 10.17 -28.56
C ILE A 148 7.08 10.95 -29.89
N GLU A 149 6.48 12.13 -29.90
CA GLU A 149 6.44 13.00 -31.10
C GLU A 149 7.85 13.40 -31.54
N ALA A 150 8.77 13.60 -30.57
CA ALA A 150 10.17 13.94 -30.86
C ALA A 150 11.00 12.73 -31.32
N ASP A 151 10.76 11.54 -30.75
CA ASP A 151 11.40 10.28 -31.14
C ASP A 151 10.40 9.11 -31.10
N PRO A 152 9.70 8.85 -32.22
CA PRO A 152 8.74 7.75 -32.32
C PRO A 152 9.35 6.35 -32.21
N SER A 153 10.67 6.21 -32.28
CA SER A 153 11.37 4.91 -32.22
C SER A 153 11.73 4.47 -30.81
N ASP A 154 11.62 5.36 -29.80
CA ASP A 154 11.90 5.01 -28.40
C ASP A 154 10.79 4.11 -27.80
N VAL A 155 11.04 2.81 -27.87
CA VAL A 155 10.11 1.79 -27.35
C VAL A 155 9.88 1.90 -25.83
N VAL A 156 10.82 2.46 -25.08
CA VAL A 156 10.69 2.64 -23.62
C VAL A 156 9.70 3.76 -23.31
N THR A 157 9.83 4.88 -24.02
CA THR A 157 8.90 6.02 -23.89
C THR A 157 7.51 5.63 -24.39
N LEU A 158 7.41 4.87 -25.48
CA LEU A 158 6.14 4.34 -25.99
C LEU A 158 5.47 3.46 -24.91
N TRP A 159 6.18 2.51 -24.32
CA TRP A 159 5.64 1.66 -23.25
C TRP A 159 5.16 2.47 -22.04
N ARG A 160 5.94 3.46 -21.61
CA ARG A 160 5.58 4.34 -20.49
C ARG A 160 4.32 5.14 -20.77
N ASN A 161 4.18 5.67 -21.99
CA ASN A 161 3.00 6.40 -22.40
C ASN A 161 1.75 5.52 -22.40
N GLU A 162 1.79 4.34 -23.02
CA GLU A 162 0.70 3.39 -23.01
C GLU A 162 0.29 2.97 -21.59
N SER A 163 1.27 2.73 -20.71
CA SER A 163 1.02 2.41 -19.31
C SER A 163 0.38 3.57 -18.55
N SER A 164 0.78 4.82 -18.79
CA SER A 164 0.16 6.02 -18.21
C SER A 164 -1.28 6.20 -18.69
N ASN A 165 -1.53 6.02 -19.98
CA ASN A 165 -2.86 6.09 -20.57
C ASN A 165 -3.78 4.99 -20.01
N ALA A 166 -3.25 3.78 -19.80
CA ALA A 166 -3.99 2.70 -19.16
C ALA A 166 -4.34 3.03 -17.70
N ALA A 167 -3.40 3.63 -16.95
CA ALA A 167 -3.63 4.06 -15.59
C ALA A 167 -4.70 5.17 -15.49
N LEU A 168 -4.69 6.15 -16.42
CA LEU A 168 -5.74 7.17 -16.49
C LEU A 168 -7.11 6.55 -16.74
N ARG A 169 -7.24 5.68 -17.74
CA ARG A 169 -8.49 4.97 -18.01
C ARG A 169 -8.98 4.15 -16.81
N PHE A 170 -8.06 3.56 -16.07
CA PHE A 170 -8.38 2.83 -14.85
C PHE A 170 -8.94 3.78 -13.77
N LEU A 171 -8.24 4.88 -13.49
CA LEU A 171 -8.66 5.89 -12.50
C LEU A 171 -10.03 6.51 -12.84
N ASP A 172 -10.33 6.70 -14.14
CA ASP A 172 -11.62 7.22 -14.62
C ASP A 172 -12.78 6.24 -14.42
N ARG A 173 -12.49 4.93 -14.33
CA ARG A 173 -13.49 3.87 -14.13
C ARG A 173 -13.70 3.51 -12.67
N LEU A 174 -12.86 4.03 -11.76
CA LEU A 174 -13.11 3.77 -10.35
C LEU A 174 -14.45 4.36 -9.94
N PRO A 175 -15.29 3.60 -9.21
CA PRO A 175 -16.53 4.14 -8.68
C PRO A 175 -16.18 5.32 -7.78
N ARG A 176 -16.82 6.46 -8.01
CA ARG A 176 -16.73 7.59 -7.08
C ARG A 176 -17.60 7.25 -5.89
N PRO A 177 -17.08 7.07 -4.69
CA PRO A 177 -17.93 6.94 -3.54
C PRO A 177 -18.60 8.29 -3.31
N HIS A 178 -19.91 8.30 -3.40
CA HIS A 178 -20.82 9.36 -3.02
C HIS A 178 -20.69 10.71 -3.78
N ALA A 179 -21.33 10.77 -4.98
CA ALA A 179 -21.93 12.03 -5.42
C ALA A 179 -23.28 12.19 -4.72
#